data_2446a8f4be5117ebeeaf04891b0e3c98
#
_entry.id   2446a8f4be5117ebeeaf04891b0e3c98
#
_cell.length_a   1.000
_cell.length_b   1.000
_cell.length_c   1.000
_cell.angle_alpha   90.00
_cell.angle_beta   90.00
_cell.angle_gamma   90.00
#
_symmetry.space_group_name_H-M   'P 1'
#
loop_
_entity.id
_entity.type
_entity.pdbx_description
1 polymer ?
#
loop_
_entity_poly.entity_id
_entity_poly.type
_entity_poly.pdbx_seq_one_letter_code
_entity_poly.pdbx_strand_id
1 'polypeptide(L)'
;MRPTLLTLLFVFTYSLTAQNSLNISLKGQSTFLNDMNDIWGYTSSTGREFALAGTTAGVSIVEVTNPANPTKKQFVQGPYSIWRDLKTWDHYAYVTHDNTFAWNTIPDHGLLIIDLDSVDSANPIYKTMNPVIQTPGGIMDTLKTAHNLYIDENGYAYLFGANVGNGGALIFDVATDPWNPTYVGMYDDYYFHDGMVRGDTIWGSAVYQGKFIVVDATVKDSTITLATHGTPNAFTHNTWVSDDNSVLFTTDEIGNAFLTAYDVSDLANITELDRIQTSLGTSVIPHNAHVYGQWVVTSYYTSGVQIVDAKYPELLVEVGYFDTSPSFSGNGFYGNWGAYPYFESGLIVCSDIEEGLSVLEPTYVEASRVHVVVYDSITRAPLSNAVILFDRTSDTLQSSIDGLADAGTHLDVMDSISVKLAGFVTHRSAYQWQAGVFDTVKVALLNVNNVGTQDVANSAVVLQPNPNNGIFQLTGV
;
A
#
# COMPACT_ATOMS: atom_id res chain seq x y z
N MET A 1 65.87 -9.96 26.91
CA MET A 1 64.97 -9.55 25.83
C MET A 1 63.52 -9.82 26.29
N ARG A 2 62.75 -8.76 26.53
CA ARG A 2 61.35 -8.90 26.87
C ARG A 2 60.54 -8.80 25.58
N PRO A 3 59.57 -9.67 25.30
CA PRO A 3 58.74 -9.55 24.09
C PRO A 3 57.67 -8.48 24.35
N THR A 4 57.60 -7.48 23.47
CA THR A 4 56.53 -6.46 23.45
C THR A 4 55.31 -7.09 22.77
N LEU A 5 54.26 -7.26 23.51
CA LEU A 5 52.96 -7.73 23.02
C LEU A 5 52.26 -6.58 22.27
N LEU A 6 52.15 -6.66 20.97
CA LEU A 6 51.42 -5.69 20.15
C LEU A 6 49.95 -6.10 20.13
N THR A 7 49.10 -5.37 20.90
CA THR A 7 47.65 -5.59 20.89
C THR A 7 47.06 -4.87 19.67
N LEU A 8 46.61 -5.64 18.67
CA LEU A 8 45.87 -5.13 17.53
C LEU A 8 44.43 -4.83 17.96
N LEU A 9 44.08 -3.56 18.03
CA LEU A 9 42.70 -3.11 18.29
C LEU A 9 41.94 -3.14 16.95
N PHE A 10 41.07 -4.12 16.75
CA PHE A 10 40.10 -4.11 15.64
C PHE A 10 38.97 -3.14 15.98
N VAL A 11 38.95 -1.97 15.35
CA VAL A 11 37.83 -1.06 15.38
C VAL A 11 36.85 -1.54 14.31
N PHE A 12 35.78 -2.19 14.75
CA PHE A 12 34.61 -2.43 13.88
C PHE A 12 33.87 -1.11 13.73
N THR A 13 34.00 -0.46 12.59
CA THR A 13 33.09 0.63 12.20
C THR A 13 31.78 0.01 11.75
N TYR A 14 30.78 0.05 12.60
CA TYR A 14 29.39 -0.15 12.15
C TYR A 14 29.01 1.10 11.35
N SER A 15 28.85 0.95 10.04
CA SER A 15 28.14 1.93 9.23
C SER A 15 26.67 1.84 9.64
N LEU A 16 26.20 2.76 10.45
CA LEU A 16 24.76 2.98 10.64
C LEU A 16 24.25 3.55 9.31
N THR A 17 23.70 2.70 8.47
CA THR A 17 22.83 3.18 7.39
C THR A 17 21.64 3.85 8.07
N ALA A 18 21.45 5.16 7.83
CA ALA A 18 20.29 5.86 8.34
C ALA A 18 19.06 5.21 7.67
N GLN A 19 18.14 4.70 8.49
CA GLN A 19 16.89 4.15 8.04
C GLN A 19 16.10 5.24 7.33
N ASN A 20 15.73 4.99 6.06
CA ASN A 20 15.04 5.98 5.25
C ASN A 20 13.55 6.01 5.66
N SER A 21 13.04 7.18 6.01
CA SER A 21 11.65 7.34 6.45
C SER A 21 11.09 8.72 6.14
N LEU A 22 9.79 8.79 5.93
CA LEU A 22 9.00 10.00 5.77
C LEU A 22 7.71 9.86 6.59
N ASN A 23 7.45 10.79 7.52
CA ASN A 23 6.23 10.84 8.33
C ASN A 23 5.90 9.53 9.10
N ILE A 24 6.87 8.64 9.27
CA ILE A 24 6.75 7.42 10.07
C ILE A 24 7.99 7.28 10.95
N SER A 25 7.80 6.96 12.22
CA SER A 25 8.88 6.74 13.19
C SER A 25 8.84 5.34 13.78
N LEU A 26 10.02 4.72 13.92
CA LEU A 26 10.17 3.44 14.62
C LEU A 26 10.02 3.65 16.12
N LYS A 27 9.16 2.88 16.76
CA LYS A 27 8.95 2.88 18.22
C LYS A 27 9.63 1.70 18.90
N GLY A 28 9.62 0.53 18.27
CA GLY A 28 10.27 -0.67 18.80
C GLY A 28 10.33 -1.79 17.77
N GLN A 29 11.15 -2.78 18.09
CA GLN A 29 11.35 -3.96 17.24
C GLN A 29 11.42 -5.25 18.08
N SER A 30 11.11 -6.38 17.45
CA SER A 30 11.30 -7.70 18.05
C SER A 30 11.77 -8.68 16.97
N THR A 31 12.97 -9.24 17.15
CA THR A 31 13.56 -10.20 16.22
C THR A 31 13.09 -11.62 16.49
N PHE A 32 13.12 -12.50 15.50
CA PHE A 32 12.72 -13.90 15.58
C PHE A 32 13.86 -14.82 15.13
N LEU A 33 13.79 -16.09 15.54
CA LEU A 33 14.75 -17.12 15.09
C LEU A 33 14.41 -17.66 13.69
N ASN A 34 13.16 -17.47 13.28
CA ASN A 34 12.61 -17.95 12.01
C ASN A 34 12.14 -16.73 11.21
N ASP A 35 12.26 -16.80 9.91
CA ASP A 35 11.78 -15.79 9.00
C ASP A 35 10.29 -15.53 9.24
N MET A 36 9.90 -14.26 9.14
CA MET A 36 8.50 -13.88 9.28
C MET A 36 7.73 -14.08 7.96
N ASN A 37 6.41 -14.17 8.12
CA ASN A 37 5.44 -14.13 7.04
C ASN A 37 4.46 -12.98 7.31
N ASP A 38 3.15 -13.25 7.18
CA ASP A 38 2.15 -12.24 7.40
C ASP A 38 1.97 -11.86 8.88
N ILE A 39 1.26 -10.77 9.11
CA ILE A 39 1.02 -10.18 10.41
C ILE A 39 -0.43 -9.70 10.51
N TRP A 40 -1.02 -9.86 11.69
CA TRP A 40 -2.32 -9.28 12.01
C TRP A 40 -2.31 -8.67 13.41
N GLY A 41 -3.28 -7.82 13.71
CA GLY A 41 -3.42 -7.21 15.03
C GLY A 41 -4.60 -7.78 15.81
N TYR A 42 -4.50 -7.74 17.15
CA TYR A 42 -5.57 -8.03 18.07
C TYR A 42 -5.58 -7.03 19.22
N THR A 43 -6.74 -6.48 19.53
CA THR A 43 -6.93 -5.68 20.74
C THR A 43 -7.84 -6.44 21.71
N SER A 44 -7.33 -6.73 22.89
CA SER A 44 -8.09 -7.45 23.93
C SER A 44 -9.20 -6.57 24.52
N SER A 45 -10.17 -7.20 25.21
CA SER A 45 -11.24 -6.50 25.93
C SER A 45 -10.74 -5.52 27.02
N THR A 46 -9.48 -5.63 27.41
CA THR A 46 -8.81 -4.72 28.36
C THR A 46 -8.01 -3.60 27.67
N GLY A 47 -8.06 -3.48 26.35
CA GLY A 47 -7.34 -2.48 25.56
C GLY A 47 -5.86 -2.77 25.35
N ARG A 48 -5.39 -4.01 25.62
CA ARG A 48 -4.03 -4.43 25.29
C ARG A 48 -3.95 -4.80 23.80
N GLU A 49 -2.92 -4.31 23.13
CA GLU A 49 -2.68 -4.56 21.73
C GLU A 49 -1.61 -5.63 21.52
N PHE A 50 -1.88 -6.54 20.58
CA PHE A 50 -1.01 -7.66 20.26
C PHE A 50 -0.81 -7.75 18.75
N ALA A 51 0.45 -7.95 18.35
CA ALA A 51 0.79 -8.38 17.00
C ALA A 51 0.79 -9.92 16.95
N LEU A 52 0.03 -10.48 16.05
CA LEU A 52 0.02 -11.90 15.71
C LEU A 52 1.00 -12.08 14.55
N ALA A 53 2.20 -12.54 14.87
CA ALA A 53 3.32 -12.63 13.94
C ALA A 53 3.44 -14.05 13.38
N GLY A 54 3.07 -14.22 12.11
CA GLY A 54 3.34 -15.45 11.36
C GLY A 54 4.83 -15.62 11.15
N THR A 55 5.34 -16.84 11.36
CA THR A 55 6.72 -17.22 11.05
C THR A 55 6.75 -18.54 10.31
N THR A 56 7.89 -18.88 9.73
CA THR A 56 8.05 -20.18 9.04
C THR A 56 7.81 -21.38 9.95
N ALA A 57 7.91 -21.22 11.28
CA ALA A 57 7.75 -22.32 12.25
C ALA A 57 6.41 -22.29 13.02
N GLY A 58 5.61 -21.24 12.89
CA GLY A 58 4.34 -21.09 13.62
C GLY A 58 3.94 -19.65 13.85
N VAL A 59 3.19 -19.36 14.91
CA VAL A 59 2.67 -18.02 15.24
C VAL A 59 3.25 -17.56 16.56
N SER A 60 3.81 -16.36 16.57
CA SER A 60 4.25 -15.66 17.78
C SER A 60 3.25 -14.58 18.15
N ILE A 61 2.77 -14.56 19.39
CA ILE A 61 1.88 -13.52 19.92
C ILE A 61 2.75 -12.54 20.71
N VAL A 62 2.80 -11.29 20.23
CA VAL A 62 3.67 -10.24 20.78
C VAL A 62 2.81 -9.09 21.29
N GLU A 63 2.88 -8.79 22.58
CA GLU A 63 2.23 -7.60 23.12
C GLU A 63 2.99 -6.34 22.71
N VAL A 64 2.26 -5.40 22.11
CA VAL A 64 2.77 -4.12 21.58
C VAL A 64 2.13 -2.89 22.25
N THR A 65 1.34 -3.09 23.30
CA THR A 65 0.72 -2.03 24.12
C THR A 65 1.76 -0.99 24.59
N ASN A 66 2.97 -1.46 24.91
CA ASN A 66 4.11 -0.57 25.06
C ASN A 66 4.97 -0.65 23.78
N PRO A 67 4.80 0.25 22.81
CA PRO A 67 5.44 0.15 21.51
C PRO A 67 6.98 0.18 21.58
N ALA A 68 7.55 0.82 22.60
CA ALA A 68 9.01 0.88 22.78
C ALA A 68 9.62 -0.43 23.30
N ASN A 69 8.80 -1.38 23.77
CA ASN A 69 9.26 -2.64 24.32
C ASN A 69 8.29 -3.79 24.01
N PRO A 70 8.21 -4.21 22.72
CA PRO A 70 7.38 -5.35 22.32
C PRO A 70 7.75 -6.62 23.09
N THR A 71 6.76 -7.30 23.65
CA THR A 71 6.98 -8.45 24.54
C THR A 71 6.35 -9.72 23.97
N LYS A 72 7.17 -10.72 23.64
CA LYS A 72 6.69 -12.04 23.20
C LYS A 72 5.98 -12.73 24.36
N LYS A 73 4.73 -13.08 24.17
CA LYS A 73 3.87 -13.71 25.17
C LYS A 73 3.81 -15.21 25.00
N GLN A 74 3.51 -15.65 23.79
CA GLN A 74 3.34 -17.06 23.46
C GLN A 74 3.86 -17.38 22.06
N PHE A 75 4.11 -18.66 21.84
CA PHE A 75 4.40 -19.21 20.51
C PHE A 75 3.56 -20.49 20.30
N VAL A 76 2.84 -20.56 19.20
CA VAL A 76 2.10 -21.73 18.75
C VAL A 76 2.82 -22.32 17.56
N GLN A 77 3.39 -23.50 17.73
CA GLN A 77 4.12 -24.19 16.67
C GLN A 77 3.16 -24.70 15.58
N GLY A 78 3.55 -24.55 14.32
CA GLY A 78 2.84 -25.05 13.14
C GLY A 78 3.75 -25.82 12.19
N PRO A 79 3.21 -26.41 11.11
CA PRO A 79 4.02 -26.94 10.03
C PRO A 79 4.93 -25.87 9.46
N TYR A 80 6.11 -26.25 8.98
CA TYR A 80 6.97 -25.28 8.30
C TYR A 80 6.26 -24.74 7.05
N SER A 81 6.15 -23.42 6.94
CA SER A 81 5.57 -22.74 5.80
C SER A 81 6.16 -21.34 5.65
N ILE A 82 6.51 -20.96 4.44
CA ILE A 82 6.88 -19.58 4.12
C ILE A 82 5.64 -18.69 3.87
N TRP A 83 4.46 -19.28 3.79
CA TRP A 83 3.17 -18.58 3.66
C TRP A 83 2.26 -18.97 4.84
N ARG A 84 1.94 -17.98 5.66
CA ARG A 84 1.08 -18.14 6.81
C ARG A 84 0.31 -16.86 7.04
N ASP A 85 -0.98 -16.89 6.80
CA ASP A 85 -1.85 -15.75 7.01
C ASP A 85 -2.67 -15.89 8.28
N LEU A 86 -3.10 -14.75 8.84
CA LEU A 86 -3.75 -14.63 10.14
C LEU A 86 -4.85 -13.58 10.11
N LYS A 87 -6.01 -13.91 10.69
CA LYS A 87 -7.08 -12.94 10.98
C LYS A 87 -7.72 -13.25 12.32
N THR A 88 -8.50 -12.32 12.85
CA THR A 88 -9.15 -12.48 14.17
C THR A 88 -10.66 -12.31 14.06
N TRP A 89 -11.37 -13.04 14.91
CA TRP A 89 -12.78 -12.84 15.21
C TRP A 89 -13.01 -13.04 16.71
N ASP A 90 -13.63 -12.05 17.38
CA ASP A 90 -13.74 -12.01 18.82
C ASP A 90 -12.34 -12.15 19.47
N HIS A 91 -12.14 -13.05 20.41
CA HIS A 91 -10.84 -13.35 21.03
C HIS A 91 -10.14 -14.55 20.41
N TYR A 92 -10.45 -14.94 19.18
CA TYR A 92 -9.80 -16.04 18.48
C TYR A 92 -8.98 -15.55 17.30
N ALA A 93 -7.78 -16.12 17.13
CA ALA A 93 -7.01 -16.00 15.90
C ALA A 93 -7.21 -17.24 15.04
N TYR A 94 -7.43 -17.01 13.75
CA TYR A 94 -7.51 -18.05 12.72
C TYR A 94 -6.29 -17.93 11.82
N VAL A 95 -5.63 -19.08 11.57
CA VAL A 95 -4.34 -19.11 10.90
C VAL A 95 -4.34 -20.19 9.85
N THR A 96 -3.92 -19.82 8.64
CA THR A 96 -3.68 -20.73 7.53
C THR A 96 -2.19 -21.02 7.35
N HIS A 97 -1.87 -21.98 6.52
CA HIS A 97 -0.54 -22.18 5.95
C HIS A 97 -0.68 -22.84 4.56
N ASP A 98 0.25 -22.54 3.68
CA ASP A 98 0.22 -23.05 2.31
C ASP A 98 1.57 -23.66 1.93
N ASN A 99 1.94 -24.76 2.59
CA ASN A 99 3.09 -25.54 2.18
C ASN A 99 3.06 -26.95 2.75
N THR A 100 3.21 -27.94 1.90
CA THR A 100 3.26 -29.36 2.22
C THR A 100 4.62 -29.94 1.89
N PHE A 101 5.63 -29.55 2.63
CA PHE A 101 6.95 -30.18 2.47
C PHE A 101 6.97 -31.60 3.03
N ALA A 102 7.44 -32.55 2.23
CA ALA A 102 7.51 -33.97 2.62
C ALA A 102 8.40 -34.23 3.89
N TRP A 103 9.24 -33.29 4.27
CA TRP A 103 10.08 -33.34 5.48
C TRP A 103 9.43 -32.70 6.72
N ASN A 104 8.24 -32.08 6.58
CA ASN A 104 7.50 -31.57 7.72
C ASN A 104 7.20 -32.71 8.70
N THR A 105 7.58 -32.52 9.97
CA THR A 105 7.30 -33.46 11.04
C THR A 105 5.99 -33.17 11.77
N ILE A 106 5.46 -31.94 11.59
CA ILE A 106 4.16 -31.53 12.09
C ILE A 106 3.17 -31.72 10.94
N PRO A 107 2.05 -32.45 11.16
CA PRO A 107 1.04 -32.66 10.13
C PRO A 107 0.43 -31.34 9.65
N ASP A 108 0.11 -31.27 8.36
CA ASP A 108 -0.66 -30.18 7.80
C ASP A 108 -2.04 -30.10 8.50
N HIS A 109 -2.52 -28.88 8.67
CA HIS A 109 -3.84 -28.59 9.22
C HIS A 109 -4.48 -27.46 8.41
N GLY A 110 -5.74 -27.61 8.01
CA GLY A 110 -6.41 -26.65 7.17
C GLY A 110 -6.62 -25.30 7.84
N LEU A 111 -6.91 -25.32 9.13
CA LEU A 111 -7.11 -24.11 9.93
C LEU A 111 -6.60 -24.34 11.35
N LEU A 112 -5.75 -23.45 11.84
CA LEU A 112 -5.35 -23.36 13.25
C LEU A 112 -6.18 -22.27 13.92
N ILE A 113 -6.76 -22.56 15.09
CA ILE A 113 -7.54 -21.62 15.90
C ILE A 113 -6.84 -21.48 17.25
N ILE A 114 -6.54 -20.24 17.62
CA ILE A 114 -5.84 -19.90 18.89
C ILE A 114 -6.78 -19.06 19.75
N ASP A 115 -6.93 -19.44 21.02
CA ASP A 115 -7.66 -18.66 22.02
C ASP A 115 -6.74 -17.59 22.61
N LEU A 116 -6.97 -16.33 22.24
CA LEU A 116 -6.15 -15.18 22.65
C LEU A 116 -6.43 -14.74 24.10
N ASP A 117 -7.54 -15.12 24.70
CA ASP A 117 -7.74 -14.91 26.15
C ASP A 117 -6.77 -15.74 26.99
N SER A 118 -6.19 -16.79 26.40
CA SER A 118 -5.15 -17.60 27.03
C SER A 118 -3.74 -16.99 26.98
N VAL A 119 -3.57 -15.78 26.43
CA VAL A 119 -2.23 -15.19 26.14
C VAL A 119 -1.30 -15.05 27.33
N ASP A 120 -1.83 -14.93 28.54
CA ASP A 120 -1.06 -14.85 29.78
C ASP A 120 -0.93 -16.22 30.51
N SER A 121 -1.52 -17.27 29.98
CA SER A 121 -1.38 -18.63 30.54
C SER A 121 0.02 -19.22 30.23
N ALA A 122 0.42 -20.21 30.99
CA ALA A 122 1.72 -20.88 30.83
C ALA A 122 1.85 -21.58 29.44
N ASN A 123 0.73 -22.01 28.88
CA ASN A 123 0.67 -22.67 27.57
C ASN A 123 -0.46 -22.08 26.74
N PRO A 124 -0.27 -21.89 25.42
CA PRO A 124 -1.34 -21.46 24.54
C PRO A 124 -2.46 -22.49 24.47
N ILE A 125 -3.69 -22.03 24.38
CA ILE A 125 -4.86 -22.87 24.09
C ILE A 125 -5.14 -22.72 22.59
N TYR A 126 -5.09 -23.82 21.86
CA TYR A 126 -5.32 -23.84 20.43
C TYR A 126 -5.82 -25.20 19.96
N LYS A 127 -6.37 -25.24 18.77
CA LYS A 127 -6.71 -26.48 18.07
C LYS A 127 -6.51 -26.34 16.56
N THR A 128 -6.51 -27.48 15.87
CA THR A 128 -6.44 -27.54 14.40
C THR A 128 -7.69 -28.21 13.85
N MET A 129 -8.08 -27.85 12.65
CA MET A 129 -9.22 -28.40 11.91
C MET A 129 -8.81 -28.86 10.51
N ASN A 130 -9.28 -30.05 10.13
CA ASN A 130 -9.12 -30.62 8.79
C ASN A 130 -10.49 -31.16 8.30
N PRO A 131 -11.48 -30.29 8.05
CA PRO A 131 -12.79 -30.74 7.63
C PRO A 131 -12.74 -31.40 6.24
N VAL A 132 -13.58 -32.40 6.05
CA VAL A 132 -13.83 -32.99 4.72
C VAL A 132 -14.95 -32.21 4.06
N ILE A 133 -14.68 -31.67 2.89
CA ILE A 133 -15.56 -30.77 2.14
C ILE A 133 -15.97 -31.43 0.84
N GLN A 134 -17.26 -31.35 0.49
CA GLN A 134 -17.75 -31.77 -0.80
C GLN A 134 -17.66 -30.60 -1.78
N THR A 135 -16.90 -30.77 -2.85
CA THR A 135 -16.80 -29.77 -3.93
C THR A 135 -18.06 -29.80 -4.83
N PRO A 136 -18.32 -28.75 -5.62
CA PRO A 136 -19.43 -28.72 -6.58
C PRO A 136 -19.45 -29.90 -7.55
N GLY A 137 -18.29 -30.47 -7.86
CA GLY A 137 -18.16 -31.69 -8.66
C GLY A 137 -18.48 -33.00 -7.92
N GLY A 138 -18.91 -32.93 -6.64
CA GLY A 138 -19.25 -34.10 -5.82
C GLY A 138 -18.04 -34.84 -5.26
N ILE A 139 -16.83 -34.32 -5.41
CA ILE A 139 -15.60 -34.89 -4.87
C ILE A 139 -15.51 -34.52 -3.38
N MET A 140 -15.19 -35.49 -2.54
CA MET A 140 -14.89 -35.26 -1.11
C MET A 140 -13.39 -35.02 -0.96
N ASP A 141 -13.01 -33.86 -0.47
CA ASP A 141 -11.62 -33.52 -0.23
C ASP A 141 -11.39 -33.01 1.19
N THR A 142 -10.20 -33.20 1.72
CA THR A 142 -9.85 -32.78 3.08
C THR A 142 -9.08 -31.47 3.01
N LEU A 143 -9.57 -30.45 3.70
CA LEU A 143 -8.84 -29.20 3.86
C LEU A 143 -7.56 -29.45 4.66
N LYS A 144 -6.42 -29.16 4.06
CA LYS A 144 -5.07 -29.32 4.65
C LYS A 144 -4.29 -28.02 4.65
N THR A 145 -4.48 -27.21 3.60
CA THR A 145 -3.75 -25.94 3.41
C THR A 145 -4.68 -24.91 2.82
N ALA A 146 -4.40 -23.64 3.10
CA ALA A 146 -4.94 -22.49 2.42
C ALA A 146 -3.89 -21.37 2.41
N HIS A 147 -3.84 -20.60 1.33
CA HIS A 147 -2.82 -19.57 1.14
C HIS A 147 -3.09 -18.35 2.01
N ASN A 148 -4.31 -17.84 1.96
CA ASN A 148 -4.73 -16.62 2.64
C ASN A 148 -6.11 -16.81 3.29
N LEU A 149 -6.51 -15.90 4.18
CA LEU A 149 -7.88 -15.85 4.71
C LEU A 149 -8.31 -14.41 4.97
N TYR A 150 -9.62 -14.20 4.90
CA TYR A 150 -10.28 -12.99 5.36
C TYR A 150 -11.46 -13.33 6.26
N ILE A 151 -11.79 -12.47 7.22
CA ILE A 151 -13.01 -12.61 8.04
C ILE A 151 -13.81 -11.32 7.90
N ASP A 152 -15.06 -11.45 7.44
CA ASP A 152 -15.94 -10.32 7.21
C ASP A 152 -16.59 -9.82 8.50
N GLU A 153 -17.30 -8.70 8.40
CA GLU A 153 -18.01 -8.04 9.50
C GLU A 153 -19.17 -8.85 10.06
N ASN A 154 -19.60 -9.90 9.35
CA ASN A 154 -20.68 -10.80 9.78
C ASN A 154 -20.14 -12.07 10.47
N GLY A 155 -18.83 -12.24 10.53
CA GLY A 155 -18.18 -13.40 11.10
C GLY A 155 -18.23 -14.63 10.20
N TYR A 156 -18.03 -14.42 8.90
CA TYR A 156 -17.70 -15.48 7.97
C TYR A 156 -16.21 -15.42 7.63
N ALA A 157 -15.52 -16.55 7.78
CA ALA A 157 -14.14 -16.69 7.38
C ALA A 157 -14.08 -17.28 5.96
N TYR A 158 -13.36 -16.60 5.08
CA TYR A 158 -13.13 -16.98 3.69
C TYR A 158 -11.67 -17.41 3.54
N LEU A 159 -11.43 -18.68 3.22
CA LEU A 159 -10.09 -19.24 3.02
C LEU A 159 -9.82 -19.29 1.51
N PHE A 160 -8.82 -18.53 1.08
CA PHE A 160 -8.39 -18.42 -0.31
C PHE A 160 -7.21 -19.35 -0.60
N GLY A 161 -7.08 -19.81 -1.85
CA GLY A 161 -5.97 -20.66 -2.26
C GLY A 161 -5.92 -22.01 -1.54
N ALA A 162 -7.07 -22.53 -1.12
CA ALA A 162 -7.13 -23.82 -0.42
C ALA A 162 -6.81 -24.99 -1.35
N ASN A 163 -6.31 -26.09 -0.77
CA ASN A 163 -6.10 -27.34 -1.51
C ASN A 163 -7.39 -28.05 -1.93
N VAL A 164 -8.56 -27.49 -1.66
CA VAL A 164 -9.89 -28.05 -1.96
C VAL A 164 -10.48 -27.39 -3.20
N GLY A 165 -11.01 -28.17 -4.14
CA GLY A 165 -11.55 -27.68 -5.39
C GLY A 165 -10.49 -27.00 -6.26
N ASN A 166 -10.83 -25.84 -6.85
CA ASN A 166 -9.91 -25.00 -7.63
C ASN A 166 -9.14 -23.99 -6.77
N GLY A 167 -9.36 -23.97 -5.44
CA GLY A 167 -8.72 -23.03 -4.54
C GLY A 167 -9.30 -21.61 -4.59
N GLY A 168 -10.60 -21.48 -4.84
CA GLY A 168 -11.30 -20.19 -4.79
C GLY A 168 -11.45 -19.67 -3.36
N ALA A 169 -12.68 -19.63 -2.84
CA ALA A 169 -12.94 -19.22 -1.45
C ALA A 169 -13.77 -20.29 -0.72
N LEU A 170 -13.24 -20.91 0.32
CA LEU A 170 -14.02 -21.75 1.24
C LEU A 170 -14.61 -20.86 2.33
N ILE A 171 -15.89 -21.01 2.64
CA ILE A 171 -16.61 -20.12 3.55
C ILE A 171 -17.01 -20.88 4.82
N PHE A 172 -16.63 -20.34 5.97
CA PHE A 172 -16.94 -20.89 7.30
C PHE A 172 -17.67 -19.86 8.15
N ASP A 173 -18.72 -20.27 8.85
CA ASP A 173 -19.34 -19.48 9.92
C ASP A 173 -18.47 -19.58 11.18
N VAL A 174 -17.89 -18.46 11.59
CA VAL A 174 -17.11 -18.30 12.83
C VAL A 174 -17.86 -17.47 13.86
N ALA A 175 -19.00 -16.83 13.50
CA ALA A 175 -19.80 -16.03 14.42
C ALA A 175 -20.62 -16.92 15.36
N THR A 176 -21.20 -18.01 14.88
CA THR A 176 -22.08 -18.89 15.67
C THR A 176 -21.32 -19.64 16.75
N ASP A 177 -20.19 -20.24 16.42
CA ASP A 177 -19.29 -20.88 17.36
C ASP A 177 -17.84 -20.64 16.90
N PRO A 178 -17.19 -19.57 17.41
CA PRO A 178 -15.85 -19.20 17.01
C PRO A 178 -14.80 -20.30 17.23
N TRP A 179 -15.01 -21.14 18.26
CA TRP A 179 -14.13 -22.26 18.53
C TRP A 179 -14.35 -23.45 17.59
N ASN A 180 -15.58 -23.64 17.06
CA ASN A 180 -15.91 -24.73 16.14
C ASN A 180 -16.55 -24.21 14.83
N PRO A 181 -15.78 -23.56 13.97
CA PRO A 181 -16.27 -23.03 12.69
C PRO A 181 -16.97 -24.09 11.84
N THR A 182 -18.08 -23.70 11.23
CA THR A 182 -18.88 -24.58 10.39
C THR A 182 -18.74 -24.18 8.92
N TYR A 183 -18.39 -25.13 8.05
CA TYR A 183 -18.39 -24.91 6.61
C TYR A 183 -19.80 -24.64 6.11
N VAL A 184 -19.98 -23.55 5.32
CA VAL A 184 -21.29 -23.08 4.85
C VAL A 184 -21.36 -22.91 3.33
N GLY A 185 -20.24 -22.92 2.61
CA GLY A 185 -20.24 -22.79 1.16
C GLY A 185 -18.86 -22.52 0.58
N MET A 186 -18.82 -22.36 -0.74
CA MET A 186 -17.59 -22.02 -1.44
C MET A 186 -17.87 -21.29 -2.76
N TYR A 187 -16.88 -20.55 -3.20
CA TYR A 187 -16.72 -20.10 -4.58
C TYR A 187 -15.57 -20.89 -5.21
N ASP A 188 -15.75 -21.44 -6.42
CA ASP A 188 -14.78 -22.39 -7.01
C ASP A 188 -14.54 -22.21 -8.50
N ASP A 189 -15.01 -21.10 -9.12
CA ASP A 189 -14.81 -20.84 -10.55
C ASP A 189 -13.36 -20.45 -10.88
N TYR A 190 -12.69 -19.73 -9.96
CA TYR A 190 -11.31 -19.28 -10.09
C TYR A 190 -10.50 -19.61 -8.84
N TYR A 191 -9.19 -19.83 -9.01
CA TYR A 191 -8.24 -19.81 -7.91
C TYR A 191 -8.09 -18.35 -7.41
N PHE A 192 -8.19 -18.14 -6.10
CA PHE A 192 -7.87 -16.88 -5.46
C PHE A 192 -6.60 -17.01 -4.64
N HIS A 193 -5.62 -16.15 -4.96
CA HIS A 193 -4.39 -16.07 -4.18
C HIS A 193 -4.64 -15.35 -2.85
N ASP A 194 -5.33 -14.24 -2.93
CA ASP A 194 -5.70 -13.36 -1.83
C ASP A 194 -7.10 -12.77 -2.09
N GLY A 195 -7.64 -12.04 -1.15
CA GLY A 195 -8.91 -11.33 -1.31
C GLY A 195 -9.40 -10.72 0.00
N MET A 196 -10.37 -9.83 -0.13
CA MET A 196 -11.13 -9.32 1.00
C MET A 196 -12.62 -9.44 0.75
N VAL A 197 -13.41 -9.34 1.81
CA VAL A 197 -14.87 -9.44 1.73
C VAL A 197 -15.50 -8.30 2.51
N ARG A 198 -16.48 -7.66 1.91
CA ARG A 198 -17.29 -6.65 2.58
C ARG A 198 -18.72 -6.67 2.05
N GLY A 199 -19.71 -6.63 2.93
CA GLY A 199 -21.12 -6.64 2.55
C GLY A 199 -21.48 -7.86 1.69
N ASP A 200 -21.03 -9.06 2.07
CA ASP A 200 -21.22 -10.31 1.31
C ASP A 200 -20.63 -10.30 -0.11
N THR A 201 -19.79 -9.33 -0.46
CA THR A 201 -19.09 -9.25 -1.74
C THR A 201 -17.64 -9.65 -1.57
N ILE A 202 -17.21 -10.71 -2.29
CA ILE A 202 -15.81 -11.12 -2.34
C ILE A 202 -15.11 -10.33 -3.44
N TRP A 203 -13.99 -9.70 -3.08
CA TRP A 203 -13.03 -9.08 -3.99
C TRP A 203 -11.81 -9.99 -4.04
N GLY A 204 -11.78 -10.91 -4.99
CA GLY A 204 -10.77 -11.97 -5.05
C GLY A 204 -9.66 -11.68 -6.05
N SER A 205 -8.43 -11.98 -5.68
CA SER A 205 -7.23 -11.82 -6.51
C SER A 205 -6.91 -13.11 -7.24
N ALA A 206 -7.27 -13.19 -8.53
CA ALA A 206 -7.01 -14.33 -9.38
C ALA A 206 -5.64 -14.17 -10.07
N VAL A 207 -4.56 -14.43 -9.32
CA VAL A 207 -3.17 -14.16 -9.71
C VAL A 207 -2.78 -14.85 -11.04
N TYR A 208 -3.22 -16.09 -11.24
CA TYR A 208 -2.91 -16.83 -12.48
C TYR A 208 -3.61 -16.28 -13.73
N GLN A 209 -4.71 -15.54 -13.54
CA GLN A 209 -5.45 -14.88 -14.61
C GLN A 209 -5.06 -13.41 -14.78
N GLY A 210 -4.30 -12.83 -13.82
CA GLY A 210 -3.94 -11.43 -13.79
C GLY A 210 -5.17 -10.51 -13.68
N LYS A 211 -6.12 -10.89 -12.82
CA LYS A 211 -7.43 -10.23 -12.68
C LYS A 211 -7.89 -10.21 -11.24
N PHE A 212 -8.65 -9.19 -10.89
CA PHE A 212 -9.56 -9.31 -9.75
C PHE A 212 -10.95 -9.78 -10.22
N ILE A 213 -11.61 -10.51 -9.35
CA ILE A 213 -12.93 -11.09 -9.56
C ILE A 213 -13.85 -10.59 -8.45
N VAL A 214 -15.01 -10.09 -8.81
CA VAL A 214 -16.04 -9.64 -7.86
C VAL A 214 -17.13 -10.71 -7.81
N VAL A 215 -17.43 -11.19 -6.59
CA VAL A 215 -18.36 -12.29 -6.40
C VAL A 215 -19.43 -11.90 -5.37
N ASP A 216 -20.69 -12.13 -5.71
CA ASP A 216 -21.80 -12.12 -4.76
C ASP A 216 -21.79 -13.43 -3.95
N ALA A 217 -21.59 -13.30 -2.64
CA ALA A 217 -21.63 -14.38 -1.67
C ALA A 217 -22.75 -14.19 -0.63
N THR A 218 -23.81 -13.46 -0.97
CA THR A 218 -25.00 -13.31 -0.13
C THR A 218 -25.58 -14.68 0.24
N VAL A 219 -25.59 -15.59 -0.71
CA VAL A 219 -25.94 -17.00 -0.48
C VAL A 219 -24.64 -17.82 -0.53
N LYS A 220 -24.11 -18.19 0.64
CA LYS A 220 -22.77 -18.76 0.79
C LYS A 220 -22.52 -20.05 0.00
N ASP A 221 -23.54 -20.87 -0.20
CA ASP A 221 -23.48 -22.12 -0.97
C ASP A 221 -23.93 -21.96 -2.46
N SER A 222 -24.19 -20.72 -2.89
CA SER A 222 -24.62 -20.39 -4.26
C SER A 222 -24.06 -19.04 -4.69
N THR A 223 -22.75 -18.92 -4.72
CA THR A 223 -22.02 -17.70 -5.07
C THR A 223 -22.07 -17.40 -6.57
N ILE A 224 -22.04 -16.13 -6.95
CA ILE A 224 -22.19 -15.69 -8.35
C ILE A 224 -21.10 -14.67 -8.71
N THR A 225 -20.36 -14.91 -9.80
CA THR A 225 -19.44 -13.92 -10.36
C THR A 225 -20.21 -12.71 -10.90
N LEU A 226 -19.95 -11.51 -10.35
CA LEU A 226 -20.57 -10.26 -10.78
C LEU A 226 -19.73 -9.54 -11.85
N ALA A 227 -18.41 -9.51 -11.68
CA ALA A 227 -17.50 -8.83 -12.60
C ALA A 227 -16.10 -9.44 -12.56
N THR A 228 -15.33 -9.18 -13.63
CA THR A 228 -13.91 -9.49 -13.72
C THR A 228 -13.17 -8.35 -14.41
N HIS A 229 -12.00 -7.95 -13.90
CA HIS A 229 -11.21 -6.89 -14.50
C HIS A 229 -9.71 -7.22 -14.43
N GLY A 230 -8.94 -6.92 -15.50
CA GLY A 230 -7.49 -7.13 -15.53
C GLY A 230 -6.73 -6.04 -14.78
N THR A 231 -5.58 -6.39 -14.20
CA THR A 231 -4.66 -5.43 -13.58
C THR A 231 -3.49 -5.06 -14.50
N PRO A 232 -2.81 -3.92 -14.29
CA PRO A 232 -1.82 -3.39 -15.22
C PRO A 232 -0.66 -4.33 -15.54
N ASN A 233 -0.21 -5.10 -14.55
CA ASN A 233 0.92 -6.02 -14.70
C ASN A 233 0.49 -7.49 -14.78
N ALA A 234 -0.82 -7.75 -14.77
CA ALA A 234 -1.42 -9.09 -14.89
C ALA A 234 -0.86 -10.12 -13.91
N PHE A 235 -0.61 -9.69 -12.67
CA PHE A 235 -0.17 -10.54 -11.56
C PHE A 235 -0.89 -10.13 -10.27
N THR A 236 -2.22 -10.06 -10.34
CA THR A 236 -3.10 -9.57 -9.26
C THR A 236 -2.91 -10.37 -7.99
N HIS A 237 -2.23 -9.78 -7.02
CA HIS A 237 -1.87 -10.42 -5.77
C HIS A 237 -2.87 -10.14 -4.67
N ASN A 238 -3.14 -8.86 -4.39
CA ASN A 238 -4.00 -8.42 -3.30
C ASN A 238 -5.08 -7.46 -3.81
N THR A 239 -6.21 -7.45 -3.12
CA THR A 239 -7.34 -6.54 -3.32
C THR A 239 -7.81 -5.98 -1.99
N TRP A 240 -8.15 -4.68 -1.95
CA TRP A 240 -8.80 -4.08 -0.79
C TRP A 240 -9.75 -2.95 -1.22
N VAL A 241 -11.04 -3.06 -0.86
CA VAL A 241 -12.04 -2.06 -1.22
C VAL A 241 -12.13 -0.95 -0.17
N SER A 242 -12.46 0.28 -0.60
CA SER A 242 -12.73 1.43 0.27
C SER A 242 -13.93 1.19 1.19
N ASP A 243 -14.03 1.96 2.26
CA ASP A 243 -15.09 1.79 3.27
C ASP A 243 -16.50 1.98 2.71
N ASP A 244 -16.67 2.74 1.64
CA ASP A 244 -17.93 2.98 0.94
C ASP A 244 -18.15 2.03 -0.26
N ASN A 245 -17.25 1.08 -0.51
CA ASN A 245 -17.26 0.13 -1.62
C ASN A 245 -17.20 0.78 -3.02
N SER A 246 -16.76 2.03 -3.14
CA SER A 246 -16.71 2.72 -4.43
C SER A 246 -15.37 2.59 -5.15
N VAL A 247 -14.28 2.37 -4.40
CA VAL A 247 -12.91 2.28 -4.94
C VAL A 247 -12.26 0.98 -4.51
N LEU A 248 -11.72 0.22 -5.46
CA LEU A 248 -10.91 -0.96 -5.22
C LEU A 248 -9.43 -0.62 -5.42
N PHE A 249 -8.59 -1.00 -4.47
CA PHE A 249 -7.15 -0.96 -4.59
C PHE A 249 -6.61 -2.36 -4.84
N THR A 250 -5.64 -2.48 -5.76
CA THR A 250 -4.96 -3.75 -6.07
C THR A 250 -3.46 -3.57 -6.09
N THR A 251 -2.74 -4.66 -5.81
CA THR A 251 -1.30 -4.77 -6.08
C THR A 251 -1.03 -5.93 -7.03
N ASP A 252 -0.09 -5.73 -7.95
CA ASP A 252 0.51 -6.80 -8.76
C ASP A 252 1.88 -7.15 -8.18
N GLU A 253 2.11 -8.39 -7.73
CA GLU A 253 3.32 -8.79 -6.99
C GLU A 253 4.49 -9.11 -7.92
N ILE A 254 4.88 -8.15 -8.73
CA ILE A 254 6.06 -8.25 -9.60
C ILE A 254 6.86 -6.94 -9.61
N GLY A 255 8.10 -7.00 -10.08
CA GLY A 255 8.95 -5.82 -10.17
C GLY A 255 8.39 -4.73 -11.08
N ASN A 256 8.48 -3.47 -10.65
CA ASN A 256 7.90 -2.28 -11.29
C ASN A 256 6.36 -2.26 -11.36
N ALA A 257 5.69 -3.02 -10.52
CA ALA A 257 4.24 -2.97 -10.43
C ALA A 257 3.76 -1.80 -9.53
N PHE A 258 2.46 -1.64 -9.45
CA PHE A 258 1.79 -0.49 -8.86
C PHE A 258 0.83 -0.89 -7.75
N LEU A 259 0.57 0.02 -6.84
CA LEU A 259 -0.71 0.15 -6.15
C LEU A 259 -1.64 0.86 -7.13
N THR A 260 -2.74 0.23 -7.53
CA THR A 260 -3.68 0.74 -8.54
C THR A 260 -5.06 0.91 -7.92
N ALA A 261 -5.71 2.06 -8.20
CA ALA A 261 -7.08 2.38 -7.79
C ALA A 261 -8.05 2.24 -8.96
N TYR A 262 -9.23 1.66 -8.69
CA TYR A 262 -10.32 1.49 -9.67
C TYR A 262 -11.63 2.03 -9.12
N ASP A 263 -12.39 2.75 -9.96
CA ASP A 263 -13.81 2.99 -9.72
C ASP A 263 -14.58 1.68 -9.94
N VAL A 264 -15.18 1.17 -8.89
CA VAL A 264 -15.98 -0.05 -8.87
C VAL A 264 -17.42 0.21 -8.46
N SER A 265 -17.84 1.47 -8.43
CA SER A 265 -19.22 1.88 -8.13
C SER A 265 -20.24 1.36 -9.15
N ASP A 266 -19.81 1.15 -10.39
CA ASP A 266 -20.56 0.44 -11.43
C ASP A 266 -19.75 -0.74 -11.96
N LEU A 267 -20.05 -1.95 -11.49
CA LEU A 267 -19.37 -3.18 -11.88
C LEU A 267 -19.48 -3.53 -13.39
N ALA A 268 -20.42 -2.90 -14.12
CA ALA A 268 -20.50 -3.05 -15.58
C ALA A 268 -19.50 -2.15 -16.33
N ASN A 269 -18.98 -1.12 -15.67
CA ASN A 269 -18.07 -0.11 -16.26
C ASN A 269 -16.89 0.21 -15.32
N ILE A 270 -16.19 -0.79 -14.86
CA ILE A 270 -15.00 -0.62 -14.01
C ILE A 270 -13.93 0.16 -14.77
N THR A 271 -13.38 1.21 -14.16
CA THR A 271 -12.33 2.04 -14.75
C THR A 271 -11.17 2.24 -13.79
N GLU A 272 -9.94 2.20 -14.32
CA GLU A 272 -8.77 2.62 -13.56
C GLU A 272 -8.84 4.14 -13.32
N LEU A 273 -8.63 4.56 -12.06
CA LEU A 273 -8.60 5.96 -11.65
C LEU A 273 -7.18 6.52 -11.67
N ASP A 274 -6.27 5.83 -10.98
CA ASP A 274 -4.86 6.19 -10.91
C ASP A 274 -4.03 5.00 -10.42
N ARG A 275 -2.72 5.09 -10.56
CA ARG A 275 -1.76 4.13 -10.02
C ARG A 275 -0.48 4.80 -9.57
N ILE A 276 0.06 4.34 -8.46
CA ILE A 276 1.28 4.86 -7.89
C ILE A 276 2.30 3.76 -7.65
N GLN A 277 3.57 4.09 -7.83
CA GLN A 277 4.70 3.24 -7.51
C GLN A 277 5.63 3.99 -6.57
N THR A 278 6.00 3.38 -5.46
CA THR A 278 7.08 3.90 -4.63
C THR A 278 8.44 3.64 -5.25
N SER A 279 9.46 4.42 -4.86
CA SER A 279 10.86 4.20 -5.25
C SER A 279 11.04 3.96 -6.75
N LEU A 280 10.50 4.84 -7.58
CA LEU A 280 10.50 4.75 -9.05
C LEU A 280 11.85 4.35 -9.62
N GLY A 281 11.83 3.40 -10.57
CA GLY A 281 13.02 2.93 -11.29
C GLY A 281 13.90 1.95 -10.53
N THR A 282 13.49 1.50 -9.34
CA THR A 282 14.23 0.53 -8.52
C THR A 282 13.72 -0.90 -8.66
N SER A 283 12.62 -1.11 -9.38
CA SER A 283 11.97 -2.42 -9.58
C SER A 283 11.47 -3.09 -8.31
N VAL A 284 11.10 -2.32 -7.30
CA VAL A 284 10.49 -2.83 -6.07
C VAL A 284 9.15 -3.50 -6.34
N ILE A 285 8.75 -4.39 -5.45
CA ILE A 285 7.56 -5.23 -5.57
C ILE A 285 6.53 -4.82 -4.52
N PRO A 286 5.31 -4.37 -4.89
CA PRO A 286 4.21 -4.21 -3.95
C PRO A 286 3.67 -5.57 -3.52
N HIS A 287 3.22 -5.68 -2.28
CA HIS A 287 2.64 -6.91 -1.73
C HIS A 287 1.20 -6.68 -1.26
N ASN A 288 0.97 -6.45 0.03
CA ASN A 288 -0.38 -6.30 0.59
C ASN A 288 -0.73 -4.83 0.83
N ALA A 289 -1.91 -4.42 0.35
CA ALA A 289 -2.48 -3.10 0.59
C ALA A 289 -3.66 -3.19 1.57
N HIS A 290 -3.72 -2.25 2.51
CA HIS A 290 -4.78 -2.13 3.51
C HIS A 290 -5.34 -0.72 3.50
N VAL A 291 -6.65 -0.56 3.31
CA VAL A 291 -7.32 0.74 3.40
C VAL A 291 -7.59 1.08 4.87
N TYR A 292 -7.19 2.27 5.27
CA TYR A 292 -7.45 2.84 6.59
C TYR A 292 -8.03 4.25 6.43
N GLY A 293 -9.35 4.36 6.38
CA GLY A 293 -10.04 5.60 6.04
C GLY A 293 -9.64 6.09 4.64
N GLN A 294 -9.04 7.30 4.56
CA GLN A 294 -8.57 7.84 3.29
C GLN A 294 -7.15 7.39 2.90
N TRP A 295 -6.44 6.68 3.76
CA TRP A 295 -5.09 6.22 3.47
C TRP A 295 -5.06 4.76 3.04
N VAL A 296 -4.09 4.43 2.18
CA VAL A 296 -3.74 3.05 1.85
C VAL A 296 -2.35 2.77 2.38
N VAL A 297 -2.25 1.78 3.27
CA VAL A 297 -0.99 1.30 3.85
C VAL A 297 -0.58 0.06 3.08
N THR A 298 0.57 0.10 2.42
CA THR A 298 1.03 -0.98 1.55
C THR A 298 2.39 -1.48 1.98
N SER A 299 2.55 -2.80 2.11
CA SER A 299 3.85 -3.44 2.24
C SER A 299 4.53 -3.58 0.87
N TYR A 300 5.82 -3.23 0.78
CA TYR A 300 6.59 -3.15 -0.46
C TYR A 300 7.94 -3.86 -0.32
N TYR A 301 7.96 -5.07 0.15
CA TYR A 301 9.18 -5.87 0.33
C TYR A 301 10.41 -5.02 0.68
N THR A 302 11.39 -4.90 -0.24
CA THR A 302 12.65 -4.18 -0.04
C THR A 302 12.52 -2.65 0.15
N SER A 303 11.33 -2.07 0.00
CA SER A 303 11.06 -0.65 0.26
C SER A 303 10.29 -0.42 1.56
N GLY A 304 10.00 -1.48 2.33
CA GLY A 304 9.34 -1.39 3.61
C GLY A 304 7.84 -1.09 3.50
N VAL A 305 7.30 -0.20 4.33
CA VAL A 305 5.88 0.18 4.34
C VAL A 305 5.68 1.56 3.73
N GLN A 306 4.59 1.72 2.98
CA GLN A 306 4.19 2.96 2.31
C GLN A 306 2.82 3.41 2.79
N ILE A 307 2.60 4.71 2.88
CA ILE A 307 1.29 5.32 3.13
C ILE A 307 0.97 6.25 1.96
N VAL A 308 -0.15 5.98 1.31
CA VAL A 308 -0.69 6.77 0.22
C VAL A 308 -1.96 7.48 0.69
N ASP A 309 -2.06 8.79 0.48
CA ASP A 309 -3.33 9.52 0.60
C ASP A 309 -4.16 9.29 -0.66
N ALA A 310 -5.25 8.55 -0.51
CA ALA A 310 -6.22 8.20 -1.55
C ALA A 310 -7.56 8.94 -1.39
N LYS A 311 -7.59 10.08 -0.67
CA LYS A 311 -8.78 10.93 -0.54
C LYS A 311 -9.37 11.34 -1.90
N TYR A 312 -8.52 11.50 -2.87
CA TYR A 312 -8.85 11.70 -4.28
C TYR A 312 -8.19 10.55 -5.06
N PRO A 313 -8.91 9.45 -5.27
CA PRO A 313 -8.32 8.22 -5.82
C PRO A 313 -7.90 8.34 -7.29
N GLU A 314 -8.31 9.41 -7.97
CA GLU A 314 -7.85 9.83 -9.31
C GLU A 314 -6.49 10.54 -9.29
N LEU A 315 -5.93 10.82 -8.11
CA LEU A 315 -4.60 11.41 -7.93
C LEU A 315 -4.00 10.94 -6.59
N LEU A 316 -3.45 9.74 -6.60
CA LEU A 316 -2.81 9.10 -5.46
C LEU A 316 -1.50 9.81 -5.11
N VAL A 317 -1.25 10.04 -3.82
CA VAL A 317 -0.04 10.73 -3.37
C VAL A 317 0.61 9.97 -2.22
N GLU A 318 1.88 9.58 -2.37
CA GLU A 318 2.68 9.04 -1.28
C GLU A 318 2.93 10.13 -0.24
N VAL A 319 2.53 9.87 0.99
CA VAL A 319 2.63 10.81 2.11
C VAL A 319 3.47 10.28 3.27
N GLY A 320 3.84 9.02 3.24
CA GLY A 320 4.70 8.41 4.26
C GLY A 320 5.33 7.11 3.80
N TYR A 321 6.53 6.84 4.30
CA TYR A 321 7.20 5.55 4.11
C TYR A 321 8.17 5.28 5.27
N PHE A 322 8.46 4.00 5.48
CA PHE A 322 9.47 3.53 6.41
C PHE A 322 10.14 2.28 5.86
N ASP A 323 11.46 2.35 5.64
CA ASP A 323 12.26 1.22 5.20
C ASP A 323 12.55 0.30 6.39
N THR A 324 11.94 -0.89 6.41
CA THR A 324 12.14 -1.89 7.47
C THR A 324 13.43 -2.67 7.30
N SER A 325 14.01 -2.69 6.10
CA SER A 325 15.07 -3.60 5.64
C SER A 325 16.18 -2.88 4.89
N PRO A 326 16.90 -1.90 5.47
CA PRO A 326 17.86 -1.04 4.76
C PRO A 326 19.06 -1.80 4.17
N SER A 327 19.18 -3.10 4.45
CA SER A 327 20.20 -3.98 3.86
C SER A 327 19.83 -4.51 2.47
N PHE A 328 18.55 -4.37 2.08
CA PHE A 328 18.03 -4.82 0.79
C PHE A 328 17.53 -3.63 -0.03
N SER A 329 17.48 -3.77 -1.34
CA SER A 329 16.95 -2.74 -2.24
C SER A 329 16.65 -3.31 -3.62
N GLY A 330 15.74 -2.68 -4.34
CA GLY A 330 15.40 -3.08 -5.70
C GLY A 330 14.48 -4.30 -5.78
N ASN A 331 14.59 -5.07 -6.83
CA ASN A 331 13.75 -6.24 -7.05
C ASN A 331 14.15 -7.39 -6.13
N GLY A 332 13.18 -7.99 -5.46
CA GLY A 332 13.37 -9.18 -4.61
C GLY A 332 12.27 -9.34 -3.57
N PHE A 333 12.08 -10.57 -3.12
CA PHE A 333 11.14 -10.97 -2.08
C PHE A 333 11.85 -11.00 -0.71
N TYR A 334 12.39 -9.85 -0.29
CA TYR A 334 13.07 -9.61 0.97
C TYR A 334 12.43 -8.40 1.67
N GLY A 335 12.50 -8.34 2.99
CA GLY A 335 12.02 -7.19 3.75
C GLY A 335 10.56 -7.30 4.12
N ASN A 336 9.77 -6.23 3.93
CA ASN A 336 8.43 -6.08 4.48
C ASN A 336 7.39 -6.95 3.75
N TRP A 337 6.89 -7.98 4.45
CA TRP A 337 5.83 -8.86 3.96
C TRP A 337 4.43 -8.26 4.19
N GLY A 338 4.12 -7.87 5.41
CA GLY A 338 2.80 -7.42 5.82
C GLY A 338 2.83 -6.18 6.71
N ALA A 339 1.71 -5.47 6.77
CA ALA A 339 1.48 -4.33 7.63
C ALA A 339 0.04 -4.33 8.15
N TYR A 340 -0.15 -4.05 9.44
CA TYR A 340 -1.47 -3.96 10.06
C TYR A 340 -1.67 -2.56 10.65
N PRO A 341 -2.56 -1.72 10.08
CA PRO A 341 -2.74 -0.33 10.50
C PRO A 341 -3.96 -0.07 11.41
N TYR A 342 -4.66 -1.09 11.90
CA TYR A 342 -5.99 -0.92 12.48
C TYR A 342 -6.04 -0.85 14.02
N PHE A 343 -4.91 -0.68 14.70
CA PHE A 343 -4.92 -0.46 16.14
C PHE A 343 -5.54 0.88 16.53
N GLU A 344 -6.32 0.91 17.60
CA GLU A 344 -6.90 2.16 18.14
C GLU A 344 -5.83 3.16 18.59
N SER A 345 -4.65 2.69 18.96
CA SER A 345 -3.49 3.52 19.25
C SER A 345 -2.96 4.29 18.03
N GLY A 346 -3.38 3.91 16.81
CA GLY A 346 -2.87 4.45 15.54
C GLY A 346 -1.49 3.89 15.14
N LEU A 347 -0.96 2.93 15.88
CA LEU A 347 0.29 2.24 15.54
C LEU A 347 0.11 1.31 14.35
N ILE A 348 1.15 1.17 13.56
CA ILE A 348 1.27 0.13 12.52
C ILE A 348 2.26 -0.92 13.01
N VAL A 349 1.92 -2.20 12.90
CA VAL A 349 2.88 -3.29 13.06
C VAL A 349 3.20 -3.88 11.70
N CYS A 350 4.48 -4.13 11.46
CA CYS A 350 4.98 -4.67 10.19
C CYS A 350 5.77 -5.96 10.45
N SER A 351 5.62 -6.91 9.52
CA SER A 351 6.47 -8.10 9.47
C SER A 351 7.52 -7.93 8.39
N ASP A 352 8.77 -7.93 8.80
CA ASP A 352 9.92 -8.00 7.91
C ASP A 352 10.47 -9.42 7.95
N ILE A 353 10.68 -10.02 6.77
CA ILE A 353 11.04 -11.43 6.64
C ILE A 353 12.28 -11.74 7.47
N GLU A 354 13.31 -10.94 7.34
CA GLU A 354 14.62 -11.16 7.94
C GLU A 354 14.80 -10.39 9.27
N GLU A 355 14.29 -9.15 9.34
CA GLU A 355 14.53 -8.25 10.49
C GLU A 355 13.51 -8.42 11.62
N GLY A 356 12.33 -8.99 11.32
CA GLY A 356 11.31 -9.32 12.32
C GLY A 356 10.17 -8.30 12.42
N LEU A 357 9.60 -8.15 13.62
CA LEU A 357 8.49 -7.25 13.90
C LEU A 357 8.99 -5.82 14.11
N SER A 358 8.45 -4.87 13.38
CA SER A 358 8.58 -3.43 13.64
C SER A 358 7.27 -2.84 14.13
N VAL A 359 7.34 -1.98 15.17
CA VAL A 359 6.21 -1.18 15.66
C VAL A 359 6.46 0.27 15.25
N LEU A 360 5.60 0.79 14.41
CA LEU A 360 5.74 2.09 13.77
C LEU A 360 4.66 3.07 14.24
N GLU A 361 5.02 4.34 14.37
CA GLU A 361 4.07 5.44 14.63
C GLU A 361 4.03 6.34 13.41
N PRO A 362 2.95 6.29 12.61
CA PRO A 362 2.76 7.18 11.48
C PRO A 362 2.28 8.56 11.91
N THR A 363 2.65 9.56 11.12
CA THR A 363 1.94 10.84 11.07
C THR A 363 1.15 10.85 9.78
N TYR A 364 -0.16 10.65 9.86
CA TYR A 364 -1.04 10.68 8.69
C TYR A 364 -1.20 12.12 8.19
N VAL A 365 -0.46 12.46 7.13
CA VAL A 365 -0.46 13.78 6.51
C VAL A 365 -1.39 13.77 5.31
N GLU A 366 -2.33 14.73 5.26
CA GLU A 366 -3.12 14.94 4.05
C GLU A 366 -2.26 15.56 2.94
N ALA A 367 -2.35 15.02 1.74
CA ALA A 367 -1.61 15.53 0.60
C ALA A 367 -2.12 16.90 0.15
N SER A 368 -1.20 17.72 -0.32
CA SER A 368 -1.49 18.93 -1.10
C SER A 368 -1.63 18.56 -2.57
N ARG A 369 -2.67 19.03 -3.25
CA ARG A 369 -2.94 18.72 -4.66
C ARG A 369 -3.23 19.98 -5.46
N VAL A 370 -2.89 19.97 -6.73
CA VAL A 370 -3.15 21.10 -7.63
C VAL A 370 -3.57 20.64 -9.02
N HIS A 371 -4.61 21.27 -9.54
CA HIS A 371 -5.04 21.18 -10.92
C HIS A 371 -4.52 22.41 -11.67
N VAL A 372 -3.58 22.23 -12.61
CA VAL A 372 -2.98 23.30 -13.39
C VAL A 372 -3.68 23.41 -14.75
N VAL A 373 -4.23 24.58 -15.05
CA VAL A 373 -4.92 24.88 -16.32
C VAL A 373 -4.08 25.84 -17.13
N VAL A 374 -3.52 25.37 -18.25
CA VAL A 374 -2.65 26.18 -19.12
C VAL A 374 -3.39 26.57 -20.39
N TYR A 375 -3.43 27.88 -20.69
CA TYR A 375 -4.12 28.39 -21.83
C TYR A 375 -3.42 29.64 -22.46
N ASP A 376 -3.70 29.91 -23.74
CA ASP A 376 -3.25 31.12 -24.42
C ASP A 376 -3.95 32.35 -23.84
N SER A 377 -3.19 33.36 -23.44
CA SER A 377 -3.70 34.55 -22.75
C SER A 377 -4.66 35.39 -23.60
N ILE A 378 -4.56 35.33 -24.95
CA ILE A 378 -5.36 36.11 -25.89
C ILE A 378 -6.55 35.29 -26.39
N THR A 379 -6.29 34.10 -26.95
CA THR A 379 -7.31 33.29 -27.61
C THR A 379 -8.13 32.47 -26.61
N ARG A 380 -7.64 32.29 -25.39
CA ARG A 380 -8.20 31.42 -24.34
C ARG A 380 -8.21 29.91 -24.70
N ALA A 381 -7.60 29.54 -25.82
CA ALA A 381 -7.47 28.16 -26.21
C ALA A 381 -6.58 27.38 -25.21
N PRO A 382 -6.92 26.13 -24.89
CA PRO A 382 -6.05 25.28 -24.08
C PRO A 382 -4.70 25.06 -24.78
N LEU A 383 -3.64 24.92 -24.00
CA LEU A 383 -2.29 24.71 -24.50
C LEU A 383 -1.77 23.34 -24.04
N SER A 384 -1.60 22.43 -25.00
CA SER A 384 -1.04 21.12 -24.76
C SER A 384 0.49 21.12 -24.74
N ASN A 385 1.09 20.10 -24.09
CA ASN A 385 2.53 19.89 -24.00
C ASN A 385 3.30 21.04 -23.34
N ALA A 386 2.65 21.89 -22.57
CA ALA A 386 3.32 22.85 -21.72
C ALA A 386 4.02 22.11 -20.57
N VAL A 387 5.32 22.34 -20.42
CA VAL A 387 6.12 21.75 -19.33
C VAL A 387 5.90 22.54 -18.06
N ILE A 388 5.42 21.87 -17.02
CA ILE A 388 5.10 22.45 -15.73
C ILE A 388 6.09 21.88 -14.69
N LEU A 389 6.71 22.77 -13.92
CA LEU A 389 7.70 22.43 -12.91
C LEU A 389 7.36 23.17 -11.61
N PHE A 390 7.44 22.45 -10.51
CA PHE A 390 7.47 23.01 -9.17
C PHE A 390 8.90 22.86 -8.62
N ASP A 391 9.46 23.93 -8.05
CA ASP A 391 10.88 23.94 -7.66
C ASP A 391 11.21 22.96 -6.52
N ARG A 392 10.24 22.60 -5.68
CA ARG A 392 10.42 21.72 -4.51
C ARG A 392 9.97 20.29 -4.74
N THR A 393 9.18 20.04 -5.77
CA THR A 393 8.89 18.67 -6.22
C THR A 393 9.81 18.34 -7.39
N SER A 394 10.28 17.12 -7.50
CA SER A 394 11.16 16.71 -8.61
C SER A 394 10.39 16.40 -9.89
N ASP A 395 9.06 16.50 -9.89
CA ASP A 395 8.22 16.06 -10.98
C ASP A 395 8.17 17.08 -12.11
N THR A 396 8.28 16.57 -13.33
CA THR A 396 8.07 17.33 -14.55
C THR A 396 6.77 16.88 -15.20
N LEU A 397 5.78 17.77 -15.20
CA LEU A 397 4.47 17.50 -15.77
C LEU A 397 4.37 18.08 -17.18
N GLN A 398 3.44 17.55 -17.96
CA GLN A 398 3.06 18.12 -19.26
C GLN A 398 1.54 18.26 -19.34
N SER A 399 1.07 19.43 -19.79
CA SER A 399 -0.36 19.61 -19.98
C SER A 399 -0.91 18.73 -21.11
N SER A 400 -2.11 18.20 -20.89
CA SER A 400 -2.90 17.39 -21.83
C SER A 400 -3.37 18.20 -23.04
N ILE A 401 -4.11 17.58 -23.95
CA ILE A 401 -4.76 18.23 -25.10
C ILE A 401 -5.71 19.35 -24.65
N ASP A 402 -6.30 19.21 -23.47
CA ASP A 402 -7.22 20.19 -22.87
C ASP A 402 -6.50 21.22 -22.00
N GLY A 403 -5.15 21.23 -22.01
CA GLY A 403 -4.34 22.16 -21.26
C GLY A 403 -4.25 21.86 -19.77
N LEU A 404 -4.58 20.64 -19.34
CA LEU A 404 -4.68 20.23 -17.94
C LEU A 404 -3.50 19.40 -17.50
N ALA A 405 -3.07 19.56 -16.25
CA ALA A 405 -2.11 18.69 -15.58
C ALA A 405 -2.37 18.71 -14.06
N ASP A 406 -2.24 17.54 -13.42
CA ASP A 406 -2.43 17.38 -12.00
C ASP A 406 -1.11 17.05 -11.32
N ALA A 407 -0.91 17.58 -10.10
CA ALA A 407 0.22 17.30 -9.25
C ALA A 407 -0.22 17.14 -7.79
N GLY A 408 0.50 16.26 -7.07
CA GLY A 408 0.30 16.07 -5.64
C GLY A 408 1.61 15.88 -4.90
N THR A 409 1.65 16.31 -3.62
CA THR A 409 2.83 16.16 -2.76
C THR A 409 2.42 16.11 -1.29
N HIS A 410 3.27 15.51 -0.45
CA HIS A 410 3.14 15.58 1.02
C HIS A 410 3.53 16.94 1.62
N LEU A 411 4.05 17.85 0.81
CA LEU A 411 4.57 19.14 1.29
C LEU A 411 3.44 20.14 1.60
N ASP A 412 3.60 20.91 2.66
CA ASP A 412 2.82 22.11 3.02
C ASP A 412 3.77 23.30 3.12
N VAL A 413 4.15 23.87 1.98
CA VAL A 413 5.20 24.88 1.89
C VAL A 413 4.97 25.85 0.73
N MET A 414 5.57 27.04 0.84
CA MET A 414 5.70 27.98 -0.27
C MET A 414 6.70 27.43 -1.29
N ASP A 415 6.30 27.47 -2.56
CA ASP A 415 7.06 26.99 -3.71
C ASP A 415 6.99 27.98 -4.89
N SER A 416 7.54 27.61 -6.02
CA SER A 416 7.41 28.33 -7.30
C SER A 416 6.94 27.37 -8.38
N ILE A 417 5.92 27.78 -9.11
CA ILE A 417 5.50 27.12 -10.35
C ILE A 417 6.12 27.82 -11.55
N SER A 418 6.72 27.07 -12.48
CA SER A 418 7.13 27.55 -13.78
C SER A 418 6.48 26.74 -14.89
N VAL A 419 5.94 27.44 -15.93
CA VAL A 419 5.28 26.81 -17.07
C VAL A 419 5.93 27.29 -18.35
N LYS A 420 6.38 26.34 -19.19
CA LYS A 420 7.13 26.60 -20.43
C LYS A 420 6.47 25.89 -21.59
N LEU A 421 6.33 26.64 -22.69
CA LEU A 421 5.88 26.10 -23.99
C LEU A 421 6.64 26.80 -25.11
N ALA A 422 7.09 26.07 -26.12
CA ALA A 422 7.76 26.65 -27.29
C ALA A 422 6.84 27.67 -27.99
N GLY A 423 7.36 28.85 -28.32
CA GLY A 423 6.57 29.95 -28.92
C GLY A 423 5.79 30.79 -27.90
N PHE A 424 5.93 30.55 -26.61
CA PHE A 424 5.29 31.33 -25.55
C PHE A 424 6.32 31.86 -24.54
N VAL A 425 5.97 32.97 -23.91
CA VAL A 425 6.74 33.53 -22.79
C VAL A 425 6.61 32.60 -21.58
N THR A 426 7.74 32.23 -20.98
CA THR A 426 7.73 31.41 -19.76
C THR A 426 7.00 32.12 -18.63
N HIS A 427 6.03 31.45 -18.04
CA HIS A 427 5.38 31.89 -16.81
C HIS A 427 6.17 31.42 -15.59
N ARG A 428 6.29 32.27 -14.57
CA ARG A 428 6.79 31.89 -13.24
C ARG A 428 6.04 32.68 -12.17
N SER A 429 5.55 32.00 -11.16
CA SER A 429 4.88 32.63 -10.01
C SER A 429 5.12 31.83 -8.72
N ALA A 430 4.91 32.45 -7.57
CA ALA A 430 4.85 31.76 -6.29
C ALA A 430 3.59 30.88 -6.25
N TYR A 431 3.71 29.74 -5.57
CA TYR A 431 2.62 28.82 -5.29
C TYR A 431 2.75 28.30 -3.85
N GLN A 432 1.61 28.15 -3.15
CA GLN A 432 1.56 27.56 -1.82
C GLN A 432 0.96 26.17 -1.90
N TRP A 433 1.75 25.15 -1.64
CA TRP A 433 1.25 23.81 -1.32
C TRP A 433 0.55 23.88 0.03
N GLN A 434 -0.68 23.38 0.11
CA GLN A 434 -1.48 23.39 1.34
C GLN A 434 -2.07 22.01 1.60
N ALA A 435 -1.68 21.41 2.73
CA ALA A 435 -2.14 20.08 3.13
C ALA A 435 -3.69 19.99 3.16
N GLY A 436 -4.22 18.89 2.60
CA GLY A 436 -5.65 18.61 2.52
C GLY A 436 -6.41 19.42 1.47
N VAL A 437 -5.77 20.30 0.74
CA VAL A 437 -6.38 21.14 -0.31
C VAL A 437 -6.08 20.59 -1.70
N PHE A 438 -7.12 20.52 -2.53
CA PHE A 438 -6.99 20.32 -3.97
C PHE A 438 -7.30 21.67 -4.66
N ASP A 439 -6.26 22.41 -4.99
CA ASP A 439 -6.34 23.78 -5.56
C ASP A 439 -6.42 23.75 -7.09
N THR A 440 -6.75 24.89 -7.69
CA THR A 440 -6.72 25.10 -9.15
C THR A 440 -5.90 26.33 -9.49
N VAL A 441 -4.80 26.14 -10.22
CA VAL A 441 -3.95 27.22 -10.72
C VAL A 441 -4.16 27.41 -12.22
N LYS A 442 -4.57 28.63 -12.61
CA LYS A 442 -4.78 29.00 -14.01
C LYS A 442 -3.58 29.79 -14.52
N VAL A 443 -2.87 29.26 -15.52
CA VAL A 443 -1.67 29.85 -16.12
C VAL A 443 -1.97 30.30 -17.53
N ALA A 444 -1.98 31.61 -17.73
CA ALA A 444 -2.12 32.24 -19.05
C ALA A 444 -0.74 32.47 -19.67
N LEU A 445 -0.41 31.81 -20.78
CA LEU A 445 0.85 32.02 -21.50
C LEU A 445 0.63 33.03 -22.65
N LEU A 446 1.56 33.98 -22.79
CA LEU A 446 1.56 34.95 -23.88
C LEU A 446 2.41 34.41 -25.04
N ASN A 447 1.82 34.32 -26.26
CA ASN A 447 2.55 33.93 -27.46
C ASN A 447 3.61 35.01 -27.80
N VAL A 448 4.85 34.57 -28.07
CA VAL A 448 5.98 35.48 -28.33
C VAL A 448 5.74 36.43 -29.54
N ASN A 449 4.92 36.00 -30.52
CA ASN A 449 4.55 36.84 -31.64
C ASN A 449 3.57 37.95 -31.26
N ASN A 450 2.93 37.84 -30.09
CA ASN A 450 2.03 38.83 -29.52
C ASN A 450 2.72 39.70 -28.46
N VAL A 451 4.01 39.48 -28.19
CA VAL A 451 4.88 40.42 -27.49
C VAL A 451 5.21 41.52 -28.52
N GLY A 452 4.19 42.17 -29.02
CA GLY A 452 4.37 43.37 -29.81
C GLY A 452 4.92 44.46 -28.90
N THR A 453 5.84 45.26 -29.41
CA THR A 453 5.95 46.63 -28.98
C THR A 453 4.52 47.16 -28.92
N GLN A 454 3.92 47.31 -27.72
CA GLN A 454 2.81 48.25 -27.62
C GLN A 454 3.33 49.49 -28.33
N ASP A 455 2.60 49.92 -29.36
CA ASP A 455 2.84 51.23 -29.94
C ASP A 455 2.87 52.20 -28.75
N VAL A 456 4.07 52.67 -28.43
CA VAL A 456 4.29 53.79 -27.52
C VAL A 456 3.86 55.06 -28.30
N ALA A 457 2.74 54.95 -28.99
CA ALA A 457 2.19 56.00 -29.82
C ALA A 457 1.69 57.20 -28.99
N ASN A 458 1.84 57.16 -27.66
CA ASN A 458 1.41 58.31 -26.82
C ASN A 458 2.28 58.61 -25.60
N SER A 459 3.42 57.98 -25.39
CA SER A 459 4.45 58.46 -24.44
C SER A 459 5.68 58.86 -25.27
N ALA A 460 6.00 60.13 -25.28
CA ALA A 460 7.17 60.67 -25.98
C ALA A 460 8.45 60.17 -25.26
N VAL A 461 8.81 58.88 -25.48
CA VAL A 461 10.12 58.38 -25.10
C VAL A 461 11.14 58.94 -26.07
N VAL A 462 11.93 59.89 -25.62
CA VAL A 462 12.98 60.54 -26.43
C VAL A 462 14.34 59.89 -26.07
N LEU A 463 15.01 59.40 -27.10
CA LEU A 463 16.41 58.98 -27.02
C LEU A 463 17.29 60.23 -27.19
N GLN A 464 18.05 60.55 -26.15
CA GLN A 464 19.01 61.68 -26.22
C GLN A 464 20.41 61.21 -25.82
N PRO A 465 21.47 61.70 -26.47
CA PRO A 465 21.47 62.56 -27.64
C PRO A 465 21.07 61.83 -28.93
N ASN A 466 20.55 62.57 -29.91
CA ASN A 466 20.22 62.00 -31.22
C ASN A 466 20.90 62.89 -32.31
N PRO A 467 21.93 62.38 -33.05
CA PRO A 467 22.44 60.99 -33.02
C PRO A 467 23.23 60.70 -31.74
N ASN A 468 23.10 59.45 -31.25
CA ASN A 468 23.82 58.99 -30.06
C ASN A 468 25.21 58.40 -30.43
N ASN A 469 26.12 58.40 -29.49
CA ASN A 469 27.47 57.83 -29.59
C ASN A 469 27.60 56.50 -28.85
N GLY A 470 26.50 55.79 -28.60
CA GLY A 470 26.44 54.57 -27.84
C GLY A 470 26.02 54.75 -26.36
N ILE A 471 25.87 55.99 -25.88
CA ILE A 471 25.37 56.32 -24.56
C ILE A 471 24.09 57.15 -24.75
N PHE A 472 23.00 56.67 -24.18
CA PHE A 472 21.70 57.34 -24.26
C PHE A 472 20.93 57.33 -22.95
N GLN A 473 20.02 58.24 -22.76
CA GLN A 473 19.12 58.30 -21.64
C GLN A 473 17.66 58.18 -22.14
N LEU A 474 16.86 57.37 -21.48
CA LEU A 474 15.42 57.26 -21.67
C LEU A 474 14.74 58.33 -20.81
N THR A 475 13.94 59.19 -21.42
CA THR A 475 13.09 60.15 -20.71
C THR A 475 11.64 59.98 -21.12
N GLY A 476 10.69 60.18 -20.20
CA GLY A 476 9.26 60.02 -20.46
C GLY A 476 8.67 58.68 -20.11
N VAL A 477 9.31 57.96 -19.16
CA VAL A 477 8.78 56.71 -18.56
C VAL A 477 8.08 57.06 -17.28
#